data_4cfc6e9018a3d205485c3cc2427f802f
#
_entry.id   4cfc6e9018a3d205485c3cc2427f802f
#
_cell.length_a   1.000
_cell.length_b   1.000
_cell.length_c   1.000
_cell.angle_alpha   90.00
_cell.angle_beta   90.00
_cell.angle_gamma   90.00
#
_symmetry.space_group_name_H-M   'P 1'
#
loop_
_entity.id
_entity.type
_entity.pdbx_description
1 polymer ?
#
loop_
_entity_poly.entity_id
_entity_poly.type
_entity_poly.pdbx_seq_one_letter_code
_entity_poly.pdbx_strand_id
1 'polypeptide(L)'
;VPDQPDTHLATVSDRVARIHWSPELTARGWQAAVDVVRRDVAAAFLDHDRVEALVAEGDDQGQRIATWAGLRREGVQRRIGGDLVVFARLADDVEVHEPGGFRALLNSFLPRKRAISQMLIRDTSPEPRVLLCQLTYKTDWDLPGGVVEVGESPQVAVAREVEEELGLEIPAGPLVLTDWLPPWGGWDDALCLVFDGGAHDASIVERIVPQAREIRTAEFLTLDEIDERAADFSARRIRAALANLGGGPAYTESGR
;
A
#
# COMPACT_ATOMS: atom_id res chain seq x y z
N VAL A 1 -14.10 -45.13 14.26
CA VAL A 1 -13.82 -44.29 13.11
C VAL A 1 -12.32 -44.35 12.93
N PRO A 2 -11.77 -44.74 11.76
CA PRO A 2 -10.35 -44.69 11.55
C PRO A 2 -9.87 -43.23 11.74
N ASP A 3 -8.77 -43.10 12.49
CA ASP A 3 -8.13 -41.81 12.79
C ASP A 3 -7.82 -41.10 11.46
N GLN A 4 -8.51 -40.01 11.14
CA GLN A 4 -8.18 -39.21 9.98
C GLN A 4 -6.80 -38.63 10.22
N PRO A 5 -5.90 -38.66 9.21
CA PRO A 5 -4.58 -38.08 9.39
C PRO A 5 -4.70 -36.60 9.70
N ASP A 6 -3.80 -36.09 10.57
CA ASP A 6 -3.76 -34.70 11.00
C ASP A 6 -3.60 -33.74 9.81
N THR A 7 -2.87 -34.19 8.76
CA THR A 7 -2.65 -33.47 7.52
C THR A 7 -2.90 -34.37 6.32
N HIS A 8 -3.24 -33.78 5.21
CA HIS A 8 -3.39 -34.42 3.92
C HIS A 8 -2.66 -33.63 2.85
N LEU A 9 -1.78 -34.32 2.09
CA LEU A 9 -1.08 -33.77 0.93
C LEU A 9 -1.75 -34.29 -0.33
N ALA A 10 -2.17 -33.37 -1.21
CA ALA A 10 -2.70 -33.67 -2.54
C ALA A 10 -1.77 -33.09 -3.60
N THR A 11 -1.33 -33.89 -4.58
CA THR A 11 -0.64 -33.38 -5.76
C THR A 11 -1.62 -32.58 -6.61
N VAL A 12 -1.32 -31.32 -6.86
CA VAL A 12 -2.17 -30.39 -7.64
C VAL A 12 -1.74 -30.32 -9.08
N SER A 13 -0.45 -30.32 -9.33
CA SER A 13 0.18 -30.38 -10.65
C SER A 13 1.58 -30.96 -10.53
N ASP A 14 2.30 -31.05 -11.66
CA ASP A 14 3.67 -31.57 -11.63
C ASP A 14 4.52 -30.81 -10.61
N ARG A 15 5.10 -31.57 -9.65
CA ARG A 15 5.95 -31.09 -8.56
C ARG A 15 5.32 -30.05 -7.61
N VAL A 16 3.98 -29.89 -7.61
CA VAL A 16 3.24 -29.01 -6.70
C VAL A 16 2.30 -29.82 -5.84
N ALA A 17 2.46 -29.74 -4.51
CA ALA A 17 1.54 -30.32 -3.55
C ALA A 17 0.71 -29.23 -2.84
N ARG A 18 -0.50 -29.60 -2.42
CA ARG A 18 -1.33 -28.80 -1.54
C ARG A 18 -1.53 -29.52 -0.23
N ILE A 19 -1.17 -28.84 0.87
CA ILE A 19 -1.37 -29.34 2.21
C ILE A 19 -2.70 -28.84 2.79
N HIS A 20 -3.43 -29.74 3.42
CA HIS A 20 -4.60 -29.46 4.22
C HIS A 20 -4.38 -30.04 5.61
N TRP A 21 -4.94 -29.44 6.64
CA TRP A 21 -4.95 -29.96 8.01
C TRP A 21 -6.36 -30.07 8.54
N SER A 22 -6.54 -31.01 9.48
CA SER A 22 -7.84 -31.31 10.04
C SER A 22 -8.28 -30.25 11.08
N PRO A 23 -9.60 -30.05 11.27
CA PRO A 23 -10.12 -29.27 12.39
C PRO A 23 -9.66 -29.80 13.75
N GLU A 24 -9.48 -31.10 13.87
CA GLU A 24 -9.03 -31.79 15.11
C GLU A 24 -7.58 -31.38 15.44
N LEU A 25 -6.71 -31.27 14.44
CA LEU A 25 -5.36 -30.76 14.62
C LEU A 25 -5.40 -29.29 15.09
N THR A 26 -6.23 -28.48 14.45
CA THR A 26 -6.43 -27.08 14.83
C THR A 26 -6.94 -26.93 16.28
N ALA A 27 -7.86 -27.80 16.70
CA ALA A 27 -8.42 -27.80 18.05
C ALA A 27 -7.40 -28.14 19.17
N ARG A 28 -6.25 -28.77 18.85
CA ARG A 28 -5.14 -28.98 19.80
C ARG A 28 -4.32 -27.71 20.09
N GLY A 29 -4.64 -26.63 19.42
CA GLY A 29 -3.94 -25.36 19.48
C GLY A 29 -2.99 -25.15 18.30
N TRP A 30 -2.93 -23.91 17.85
CA TRP A 30 -2.17 -23.56 16.63
C TRP A 30 -0.68 -23.88 16.73
N GLN A 31 -0.07 -23.79 17.93
CA GLN A 31 1.36 -24.14 18.12
C GLN A 31 1.63 -25.61 17.80
N ALA A 32 0.79 -26.52 18.33
CA ALA A 32 0.93 -27.95 18.05
C ALA A 32 0.71 -28.27 16.57
N ALA A 33 -0.25 -27.58 15.94
CA ALA A 33 -0.53 -27.73 14.52
C ALA A 33 0.64 -27.25 13.65
N VAL A 34 1.32 -26.15 14.02
CA VAL A 34 2.49 -25.62 13.31
C VAL A 34 3.60 -26.67 13.18
N ASP A 35 3.91 -27.40 14.26
CA ASP A 35 5.01 -28.38 14.25
C ASP A 35 4.68 -29.57 13.32
N VAL A 36 3.42 -30.01 13.31
CA VAL A 36 2.97 -31.07 12.41
C VAL A 36 3.02 -30.62 10.95
N VAL A 37 2.41 -29.46 10.65
CA VAL A 37 2.36 -28.92 9.28
C VAL A 37 3.76 -28.63 8.76
N ARG A 38 4.64 -28.04 9.56
CA ARG A 38 6.04 -27.76 9.18
C ARG A 38 6.79 -29.04 8.81
N ARG A 39 6.66 -30.09 9.62
CA ARG A 39 7.29 -31.39 9.37
C ARG A 39 6.79 -31.97 8.04
N ASP A 40 5.48 -31.95 7.81
CA ASP A 40 4.89 -32.57 6.63
C ASP A 40 5.15 -31.75 5.36
N VAL A 41 5.23 -30.41 5.46
CA VAL A 41 5.71 -29.54 4.38
C VAL A 41 7.18 -29.88 4.02
N ALA A 42 8.05 -30.05 5.01
CA ALA A 42 9.43 -30.40 4.78
C ALA A 42 9.58 -31.81 4.12
N ALA A 43 8.76 -32.78 4.56
CA ALA A 43 8.74 -34.10 3.95
C ALA A 43 8.24 -34.09 2.50
N ALA A 44 7.31 -33.20 2.17
CA ALA A 44 6.76 -33.09 0.81
C ALA A 44 7.80 -32.66 -0.23
N PHE A 45 8.86 -31.97 0.17
CA PHE A 45 9.95 -31.53 -0.73
C PHE A 45 10.85 -32.67 -1.24
N LEU A 46 10.65 -33.91 -0.78
CA LEU A 46 11.31 -35.07 -1.41
C LEU A 46 10.80 -35.31 -2.85
N ASP A 47 9.52 -34.98 -3.09
CA ASP A 47 8.86 -35.26 -4.36
C ASP A 47 8.31 -34.00 -5.06
N HIS A 48 8.28 -32.85 -4.35
CA HIS A 48 7.68 -31.62 -4.85
C HIS A 48 8.64 -30.43 -4.68
N ASP A 49 8.54 -29.45 -5.57
CA ASP A 49 9.32 -28.20 -5.51
C ASP A 49 8.56 -27.08 -4.81
N ARG A 50 7.21 -27.24 -4.70
CA ARG A 50 6.32 -26.28 -4.09
C ARG A 50 5.26 -26.97 -3.23
N VAL A 51 5.05 -26.47 -2.05
CA VAL A 51 3.92 -26.84 -1.19
C VAL A 51 3.08 -25.61 -0.93
N GLU A 52 1.79 -25.68 -1.21
CA GLU A 52 0.86 -24.57 -0.99
C GLU A 52 -0.25 -24.96 0.01
N ALA A 53 -0.86 -23.95 0.62
CA ALA A 53 -2.08 -24.08 1.41
C ALA A 53 -3.06 -22.99 1.01
N LEU A 54 -4.34 -23.32 0.94
CA LEU A 54 -5.44 -22.39 0.72
C LEU A 54 -6.26 -22.31 2.00
N VAL A 55 -6.26 -21.13 2.61
CA VAL A 55 -6.92 -20.90 3.91
C VAL A 55 -8.00 -19.85 3.72
N ALA A 56 -9.18 -20.06 4.30
CA ALA A 56 -10.26 -19.07 4.24
C ALA A 56 -9.78 -17.72 4.80
N GLU A 57 -10.19 -16.61 4.17
CA GLU A 57 -9.80 -15.27 4.60
C GLU A 57 -10.19 -14.98 6.05
N GLY A 58 -11.34 -15.49 6.51
CA GLY A 58 -11.79 -15.34 7.89
C GLY A 58 -11.22 -16.39 8.87
N ASP A 59 -10.36 -17.32 8.45
CA ASP A 59 -9.73 -18.31 9.32
C ASP A 59 -8.37 -17.83 9.83
N ASP A 60 -8.39 -16.95 10.81
CA ASP A 60 -7.17 -16.39 11.43
C ASP A 60 -6.26 -17.46 12.02
N GLN A 61 -6.83 -18.55 12.54
CA GLN A 61 -6.06 -19.64 13.13
C GLN A 61 -5.34 -20.45 12.05
N GLY A 62 -6.03 -20.78 10.96
CA GLY A 62 -5.44 -21.45 9.80
C GLY A 62 -4.35 -20.62 9.15
N GLN A 63 -4.56 -19.31 8.98
CA GLN A 63 -3.55 -18.40 8.45
C GLN A 63 -2.31 -18.33 9.36
N ARG A 64 -2.51 -18.32 10.68
CA ARG A 64 -1.41 -18.37 11.65
C ARG A 64 -0.63 -19.68 11.57
N ILE A 65 -1.32 -20.83 11.40
CA ILE A 65 -0.67 -22.14 11.22
C ILE A 65 0.18 -22.11 9.94
N ALA A 66 -0.39 -21.72 8.80
CA ALA A 66 0.34 -21.62 7.54
C ALA A 66 1.60 -20.77 7.67
N THR A 67 1.44 -19.55 8.20
CA THR A 67 2.53 -18.57 8.37
C THR A 67 3.67 -19.15 9.22
N TRP A 68 3.36 -19.66 10.43
CA TRP A 68 4.39 -20.14 11.34
C TRP A 68 4.93 -21.54 10.99
N ALA A 69 4.25 -22.28 10.10
CA ALA A 69 4.81 -23.46 9.46
C ALA A 69 5.83 -23.12 8.34
N GLY A 70 5.97 -21.84 8.02
CA GLY A 70 6.96 -21.34 7.08
C GLY A 70 6.45 -21.11 5.66
N LEU A 71 5.13 -21.17 5.44
CA LEU A 71 4.55 -20.83 4.15
C LEU A 71 4.36 -19.31 4.08
N ARG A 72 4.86 -18.70 3.01
CA ARG A 72 4.72 -17.25 2.75
C ARG A 72 3.34 -16.95 2.17
N ARG A 73 2.75 -15.84 2.58
CA ARG A 73 1.51 -15.34 1.98
C ARG A 73 1.81 -14.78 0.59
N GLU A 74 1.15 -15.30 -0.44
CA GLU A 74 1.37 -14.88 -1.84
C GLU A 74 0.24 -14.00 -2.37
N GLY A 75 -0.95 -14.05 -1.76
CA GLY A 75 -2.08 -13.25 -2.19
C GLY A 75 -3.42 -13.83 -1.78
N VAL A 76 -4.46 -13.37 -2.46
CA VAL A 76 -5.84 -13.80 -2.25
C VAL A 76 -6.41 -14.35 -3.55
N GLN A 77 -6.93 -15.55 -3.50
CA GLN A 77 -7.71 -16.17 -4.57
C GLN A 77 -9.18 -15.81 -4.37
N ARG A 78 -9.67 -14.88 -5.19
CA ARG A 78 -11.07 -14.47 -5.15
C ARG A 78 -11.98 -15.58 -5.69
N ARG A 79 -13.09 -15.86 -4.99
CA ARG A 79 -14.08 -16.85 -5.43
C ARG A 79 -15.47 -16.54 -4.89
N ILE A 80 -16.48 -17.03 -5.62
CA ILE A 80 -17.87 -17.01 -5.15
C ILE A 80 -17.96 -17.97 -3.93
N GLY A 81 -18.50 -17.47 -2.82
CA GLY A 81 -18.64 -18.23 -1.58
C GLY A 81 -17.53 -18.03 -0.56
N GLY A 82 -16.61 -17.11 -0.81
CA GLY A 82 -15.56 -16.69 0.12
C GLY A 82 -14.15 -16.84 -0.44
N ASP A 83 -13.35 -15.83 -0.18
CA ASP A 83 -11.98 -15.73 -0.67
C ASP A 83 -11.04 -16.63 0.13
N LEU A 84 -9.98 -17.09 -0.54
CA LEU A 84 -8.94 -17.91 0.06
C LEU A 84 -7.61 -17.17 0.02
N VAL A 85 -6.93 -17.13 1.14
CA VAL A 85 -5.53 -16.69 1.21
C VAL A 85 -4.64 -17.82 0.74
N VAL A 86 -3.77 -17.50 -0.21
CA VAL A 86 -2.80 -18.44 -0.77
C VAL A 86 -1.50 -18.32 0.00
N PHE A 87 -1.07 -19.42 0.56
CA PHE A 87 0.24 -19.57 1.21
C PHE A 87 1.05 -20.59 0.45
N ALA A 88 2.36 -20.38 0.34
CA ALA A 88 3.24 -21.37 -0.27
C ALA A 88 4.67 -21.30 0.29
N ARG A 89 5.39 -22.41 0.12
CA ARG A 89 6.83 -22.53 0.34
C ARG A 89 7.46 -23.28 -0.82
N LEU A 90 8.63 -22.85 -1.26
CA LEU A 90 9.44 -23.50 -2.25
C LEU A 90 10.54 -24.34 -1.59
N ALA A 91 11.00 -25.38 -2.29
CA ALA A 91 12.06 -26.26 -1.78
C ALA A 91 13.40 -25.52 -1.56
N ASP A 92 13.66 -24.45 -2.33
CA ASP A 92 14.86 -23.61 -2.23
C ASP A 92 14.69 -22.36 -1.35
N ASP A 93 13.51 -22.19 -0.72
CA ASP A 93 13.31 -21.10 0.24
C ASP A 93 14.24 -21.25 1.45
N VAL A 94 14.86 -20.13 1.82
CA VAL A 94 15.68 -20.06 3.03
C VAL A 94 14.84 -20.41 4.27
N GLU A 95 15.38 -21.24 5.15
CA GLU A 95 14.69 -21.71 6.35
C GLU A 95 14.26 -20.54 7.25
N VAL A 96 13.06 -20.66 7.86
CA VAL A 96 12.46 -19.59 8.68
C VAL A 96 13.33 -19.20 9.90
N HIS A 97 14.10 -20.15 10.43
CA HIS A 97 15.00 -19.86 11.56
C HIS A 97 16.29 -19.11 11.15
N GLU A 98 16.54 -18.97 9.85
CA GLU A 98 17.63 -18.13 9.35
C GLU A 98 17.15 -16.68 9.14
N PRO A 99 18.02 -15.68 9.35
CA PRO A 99 17.61 -14.27 9.25
C PRO A 99 16.98 -13.88 7.91
N GLY A 100 17.44 -14.46 6.82
CA GLY A 100 16.87 -14.26 5.47
C GLY A 100 15.47 -14.82 5.33
N GLY A 101 15.25 -16.06 5.78
CA GLY A 101 13.94 -16.73 5.75
C GLY A 101 12.91 -16.04 6.64
N PHE A 102 13.30 -15.65 7.86
CA PHE A 102 12.43 -14.91 8.77
C PHE A 102 11.98 -13.56 8.17
N ARG A 103 12.90 -12.78 7.60
CA ARG A 103 12.55 -11.51 6.93
C ARG A 103 11.61 -11.72 5.73
N ALA A 104 11.87 -12.72 4.91
CA ALA A 104 11.03 -13.04 3.77
C ALA A 104 9.61 -13.44 4.20
N LEU A 105 9.51 -14.24 5.27
CA LEU A 105 8.22 -14.59 5.86
C LEU A 105 7.48 -13.35 6.36
N LEU A 106 8.12 -12.50 7.17
CA LEU A 106 7.51 -11.27 7.68
C LEU A 106 7.03 -10.37 6.54
N ASN A 107 7.86 -10.13 5.53
CA ASN A 107 7.52 -9.29 4.38
C ASN A 107 6.32 -9.81 3.58
N SER A 108 6.00 -11.11 3.68
CA SER A 108 4.87 -11.69 2.96
C SER A 108 3.50 -11.36 3.58
N PHE A 109 3.43 -11.08 4.89
CA PHE A 109 2.16 -10.85 5.58
C PHE A 109 2.07 -9.53 6.36
N LEU A 110 3.19 -8.81 6.57
CA LEU A 110 3.12 -7.50 7.21
C LEU A 110 2.25 -6.54 6.37
N PRO A 111 1.35 -5.79 7.03
CA PRO A 111 0.49 -4.83 6.33
C PRO A 111 1.33 -3.80 5.59
N ARG A 112 0.95 -3.53 4.35
CA ARG A 112 1.52 -2.44 3.56
C ARG A 112 0.51 -1.32 3.51
N LYS A 113 0.99 -0.09 3.63
CA LYS A 113 0.18 1.12 3.46
C LYS A 113 0.43 1.68 2.06
N ARG A 114 -0.63 2.10 1.39
CA ARG A 114 -0.50 2.89 0.17
C ARG A 114 0.10 4.25 0.55
N ALA A 115 1.20 4.64 -0.08
CA ALA A 115 1.82 5.93 0.09
C ALA A 115 1.47 6.82 -1.12
N ILE A 116 1.06 8.06 -0.84
CA ILE A 116 0.80 9.11 -1.81
C ILE A 116 1.72 10.27 -1.45
N SER A 117 2.32 10.92 -2.43
CA SER A 117 3.08 12.14 -2.21
C SER A 117 2.50 13.28 -3.05
N GLN A 118 2.33 14.44 -2.43
CA GLN A 118 1.78 15.65 -3.04
C GLN A 118 2.68 16.84 -2.82
N MET A 119 2.68 17.80 -3.74
CA MET A 119 3.50 19.00 -3.65
C MET A 119 2.66 20.25 -3.43
N LEU A 120 2.98 20.98 -2.36
CA LEU A 120 2.38 22.29 -2.05
C LEU A 120 3.17 23.38 -2.76
N ILE A 121 2.72 23.75 -3.95
CA ILE A 121 3.32 24.83 -4.77
C ILE A 121 2.49 26.09 -4.56
N ARG A 122 3.14 27.20 -4.18
CA ARG A 122 2.48 28.48 -3.90
C ARG A 122 2.92 29.54 -4.90
N ASP A 123 2.10 30.57 -5.07
CA ASP A 123 2.58 31.78 -5.75
C ASP A 123 3.23 32.77 -4.77
N THR A 124 3.84 33.84 -5.32
CA THR A 124 4.53 34.89 -4.55
C THR A 124 3.64 36.07 -4.19
N SER A 125 2.30 35.94 -4.32
CA SER A 125 1.38 37.02 -3.94
C SER A 125 1.34 37.23 -2.42
N PRO A 126 0.93 38.42 -1.93
CA PRO A 126 0.82 38.71 -0.49
C PRO A 126 -0.10 37.73 0.24
N GLU A 127 -1.16 37.29 -0.41
CA GLU A 127 -2.02 36.18 0.02
C GLU A 127 -1.74 34.99 -0.91
N PRO A 128 -0.83 34.09 -0.54
CA PRO A 128 -0.37 33.05 -1.43
C PRO A 128 -1.51 32.12 -1.86
N ARG A 129 -1.64 31.95 -3.18
CA ARG A 129 -2.52 30.95 -3.77
C ARG A 129 -1.76 29.64 -3.95
N VAL A 130 -2.46 28.55 -4.01
CA VAL A 130 -1.89 27.22 -4.16
C VAL A 130 -2.21 26.66 -5.54
N LEU A 131 -1.23 26.04 -6.19
CA LEU A 131 -1.42 25.37 -7.47
C LEU A 131 -2.14 24.06 -7.26
N LEU A 132 -3.34 23.95 -7.83
CA LEU A 132 -4.12 22.73 -7.86
C LEU A 132 -4.34 22.26 -9.30
N CYS A 133 -4.57 20.95 -9.43
CA CYS A 133 -4.85 20.25 -10.67
C CYS A 133 -6.31 19.81 -10.71
N GLN A 134 -7.00 20.06 -11.82
CA GLN A 134 -8.27 19.43 -12.12
C GLN A 134 -7.99 18.10 -12.81
N LEU A 135 -8.39 17.01 -12.18
CA LEU A 135 -8.18 15.67 -12.71
C LEU A 135 -9.23 15.29 -13.76
N THR A 136 -8.86 14.42 -14.70
CA THR A 136 -9.80 14.01 -15.78
C THR A 136 -10.84 13.02 -15.31
N TYR A 137 -10.54 12.23 -14.27
CA TYR A 137 -11.35 11.11 -13.78
C TYR A 137 -12.19 11.44 -12.53
N LYS A 138 -12.06 12.66 -11.99
CA LYS A 138 -12.91 13.19 -10.90
C LYS A 138 -13.18 14.68 -11.12
N THR A 139 -14.19 15.20 -10.45
CA THR A 139 -14.55 16.63 -10.53
C THR A 139 -13.74 17.51 -9.63
N ASP A 140 -13.28 16.94 -8.50
CA ASP A 140 -12.58 17.68 -7.47
C ASP A 140 -11.14 17.98 -7.89
N TRP A 141 -10.67 19.15 -7.47
CA TRP A 141 -9.29 19.58 -7.62
C TRP A 141 -8.44 19.05 -6.47
N ASP A 142 -7.17 18.80 -6.74
CA ASP A 142 -6.22 18.31 -5.74
C ASP A 142 -4.81 18.90 -5.97
N LEU A 143 -3.93 18.75 -4.99
CA LEU A 143 -2.52 19.06 -5.17
C LEU A 143 -1.90 18.15 -6.23
N PRO A 144 -0.94 18.65 -7.04
CA PRO A 144 -0.18 17.79 -7.94
C PRO A 144 0.60 16.73 -7.17
N GLY A 145 0.68 15.53 -7.74
CA GLY A 145 1.35 14.38 -7.14
C GLY A 145 0.56 13.09 -7.27
N GLY A 146 1.16 12.00 -6.85
CA GLY A 146 0.60 10.67 -7.07
C GLY A 146 1.12 9.60 -6.13
N VAL A 147 1.04 8.36 -6.59
CA VAL A 147 1.42 7.18 -5.81
C VAL A 147 2.95 7.05 -5.76
N VAL A 148 3.48 6.77 -4.58
CA VAL A 148 4.89 6.41 -4.40
C VAL A 148 5.09 4.97 -4.89
N GLU A 149 5.93 4.76 -5.87
CA GLU A 149 6.22 3.45 -6.43
C GLU A 149 7.09 2.58 -5.51
N VAL A 150 7.09 1.27 -5.78
CA VAL A 150 7.91 0.33 -5.00
C VAL A 150 9.39 0.61 -5.22
N GLY A 151 10.10 0.88 -4.11
CA GLY A 151 11.54 1.18 -4.14
C GLY A 151 11.86 2.67 -4.37
N GLU A 152 10.85 3.50 -4.55
CA GLU A 152 10.99 4.95 -4.69
C GLU A 152 10.82 5.65 -3.34
N SER A 153 11.55 6.75 -3.11
CA SER A 153 11.29 7.58 -1.94
C SER A 153 10.15 8.57 -2.22
N PRO A 154 9.30 8.92 -1.21
CA PRO A 154 8.20 9.86 -1.41
C PRO A 154 8.63 11.24 -1.94
N GLN A 155 9.83 11.71 -1.56
CA GLN A 155 10.37 12.98 -2.04
C GLN A 155 10.75 12.93 -3.53
N VAL A 156 11.27 11.80 -4.00
CA VAL A 156 11.56 11.58 -5.43
C VAL A 156 10.27 11.42 -6.21
N ALA A 157 9.33 10.63 -5.68
CA ALA A 157 8.03 10.39 -6.30
C ALA A 157 7.29 11.69 -6.61
N VAL A 158 7.19 12.60 -5.64
CA VAL A 158 6.44 13.85 -5.85
C VAL A 158 7.08 14.76 -6.91
N ALA A 159 8.40 14.81 -7.01
CA ALA A 159 9.08 15.59 -8.04
C ALA A 159 8.85 14.98 -9.44
N ARG A 160 8.91 13.64 -9.56
CA ARG A 160 8.57 12.91 -10.79
C ARG A 160 7.12 13.15 -11.21
N GLU A 161 6.17 13.03 -10.28
CA GLU A 161 4.74 13.25 -10.57
C GLU A 161 4.48 14.68 -11.06
N VAL A 162 5.07 15.70 -10.42
CA VAL A 162 4.93 17.09 -10.87
C VAL A 162 5.51 17.30 -12.27
N GLU A 163 6.62 16.65 -12.60
CA GLU A 163 7.20 16.69 -13.94
C GLU A 163 6.30 15.96 -14.95
N GLU A 164 5.79 14.78 -14.61
CA GLU A 164 4.92 13.99 -15.49
C GLU A 164 3.56 14.64 -15.71
N GLU A 165 2.93 15.17 -14.66
CA GLU A 165 1.60 15.79 -14.71
C GLU A 165 1.60 17.17 -15.33
N LEU A 166 2.63 17.99 -15.04
CA LEU A 166 2.64 19.42 -15.34
C LEU A 166 3.79 19.85 -16.28
N GLY A 167 4.77 18.99 -16.55
CA GLY A 167 5.98 19.35 -17.28
C GLY A 167 6.89 20.33 -16.54
N LEU A 168 6.75 20.42 -15.21
CA LEU A 168 7.52 21.35 -14.37
C LEU A 168 8.57 20.61 -13.56
N GLU A 169 9.84 20.99 -13.71
CA GLU A 169 10.93 20.52 -12.87
C GLU A 169 10.98 21.36 -11.59
N ILE A 170 10.30 20.90 -10.53
CA ILE A 170 10.30 21.55 -9.22
C ILE A 170 10.86 20.56 -8.19
N PRO A 171 12.00 20.87 -7.54
CA PRO A 171 12.54 19.99 -6.51
C PRO A 171 11.62 20.00 -5.29
N ALA A 172 11.38 18.81 -4.72
CA ALA A 172 10.65 18.69 -3.48
C ALA A 172 11.49 19.22 -2.29
N GLY A 173 10.95 20.21 -1.60
CA GLY A 173 11.49 20.75 -0.37
C GLY A 173 11.23 19.87 0.85
N PRO A 174 11.17 20.43 2.07
CA PRO A 174 10.88 19.68 3.28
C PRO A 174 9.48 19.07 3.27
N LEU A 175 9.33 17.93 3.96
CA LEU A 175 8.03 17.38 4.30
C LEU A 175 7.34 18.33 5.30
N VAL A 176 6.14 18.80 4.97
CA VAL A 176 5.37 19.73 5.81
C VAL A 176 4.20 19.06 6.52
N LEU A 177 3.66 17.96 5.95
CA LEU A 177 2.51 17.26 6.52
C LEU A 177 2.53 15.79 6.14
N THR A 178 2.14 14.94 7.09
CA THR A 178 1.70 13.56 6.85
C THR A 178 0.23 13.47 7.24
N ASP A 179 -0.63 13.11 6.29
CA ASP A 179 -2.07 12.95 6.49
C ASP A 179 -2.47 11.50 6.28
N TRP A 180 -3.05 10.88 7.32
CA TRP A 180 -3.61 9.53 7.16
C TRP A 180 -5.02 9.61 6.58
N LEU A 181 -5.23 8.85 5.52
CA LEU A 181 -6.51 8.72 4.83
C LEU A 181 -7.14 7.37 5.22
N PRO A 182 -8.29 7.34 5.88
CA PRO A 182 -9.00 6.10 6.16
C PRO A 182 -9.48 5.41 4.87
N PRO A 183 -9.84 4.13 4.92
CA PRO A 183 -10.47 3.46 3.78
C PRO A 183 -11.73 4.21 3.34
N TRP A 184 -11.86 4.46 2.03
CA TRP A 184 -12.99 5.19 1.47
C TRP A 184 -13.28 4.78 0.02
N GLY A 185 -14.54 4.61 -0.33
CA GLY A 185 -14.98 4.41 -1.72
C GLY A 185 -14.36 3.19 -2.42
N GLY A 186 -13.99 2.15 -1.66
CA GLY A 186 -13.32 0.95 -2.18
C GLY A 186 -11.79 1.04 -2.22
N TRP A 187 -11.23 2.19 -1.80
CA TRP A 187 -9.79 2.34 -1.60
C TRP A 187 -9.38 1.89 -0.20
N ASP A 188 -8.24 1.19 -0.11
CA ASP A 188 -7.56 0.96 1.15
C ASP A 188 -7.02 2.26 1.74
N ASP A 189 -6.71 2.26 3.04
CA ASP A 189 -6.10 3.40 3.71
C ASP A 189 -4.75 3.80 3.11
N ALA A 190 -4.40 5.08 3.28
CA ALA A 190 -3.17 5.63 2.74
C ALA A 190 -2.50 6.62 3.68
N LEU A 191 -1.20 6.81 3.50
CA LEU A 191 -0.45 7.94 4.03
C LEU A 191 -0.19 8.92 2.89
N CYS A 192 -0.70 10.14 3.00
CA CYS A 192 -0.43 11.23 2.10
C CYS A 192 0.66 12.12 2.70
N LEU A 193 1.78 12.24 1.99
CA LEU A 193 2.93 13.04 2.40
C LEU A 193 2.96 14.31 1.54
N VAL A 194 2.83 15.47 2.18
CA VAL A 194 2.84 16.77 1.48
C VAL A 194 4.20 17.42 1.66
N PHE A 195 4.85 17.71 0.54
CA PHE A 195 6.15 18.36 0.47
C PHE A 195 6.00 19.82 0.08
N ASP A 196 6.85 20.69 0.60
CA ASP A 196 6.91 22.09 0.17
C ASP A 196 7.53 22.17 -1.24
N GLY A 197 6.77 22.67 -2.20
CA GLY A 197 7.23 22.96 -3.56
C GLY A 197 7.75 24.40 -3.72
N GLY A 198 7.77 25.18 -2.64
CA GLY A 198 8.23 26.57 -2.65
C GLY A 198 7.18 27.57 -3.17
N ALA A 199 7.63 28.83 -3.31
CA ALA A 199 6.85 29.91 -3.87
C ALA A 199 7.45 30.34 -5.22
N HIS A 200 6.59 30.44 -6.23
CA HIS A 200 6.97 30.72 -7.61
C HIS A 200 6.20 31.94 -8.14
N ASP A 201 6.75 32.61 -9.15
CA ASP A 201 6.00 33.62 -9.87
C ASP A 201 4.74 33.00 -10.49
N ALA A 202 3.62 33.70 -10.44
CA ALA A 202 2.35 33.18 -10.93
C ALA A 202 2.40 32.81 -12.43
N SER A 203 3.32 33.41 -13.22
CA SER A 203 3.50 33.07 -14.61
C SER A 203 4.04 31.66 -14.86
N ILE A 204 4.46 30.94 -13.83
CA ILE A 204 4.88 29.52 -13.98
C ILE A 204 3.78 28.67 -14.63
N VAL A 205 2.50 29.04 -14.47
CA VAL A 205 1.37 28.35 -15.11
C VAL A 205 1.44 28.38 -16.64
N GLU A 206 2.08 29.37 -17.23
CA GLU A 206 2.28 29.48 -18.69
C GLU A 206 3.24 28.42 -19.22
N ARG A 207 4.03 27.81 -18.36
CA ARG A 207 4.99 26.76 -18.68
C ARG A 207 4.40 25.36 -18.49
N ILE A 208 3.20 25.25 -17.92
CA ILE A 208 2.55 23.97 -17.66
C ILE A 208 2.19 23.29 -18.98
N VAL A 209 2.63 22.05 -19.10
CA VAL A 209 2.24 21.14 -20.17
C VAL A 209 1.46 19.99 -19.52
N PRO A 210 0.13 20.10 -19.38
CA PRO A 210 -0.64 19.12 -18.64
C PRO A 210 -0.61 17.77 -19.35
N GLN A 211 -0.44 16.70 -18.59
CA GLN A 211 -0.55 15.33 -19.10
C GLN A 211 -2.04 15.03 -19.35
N ALA A 212 -2.45 15.07 -20.62
CA ALA A 212 -3.85 15.09 -21.05
C ALA A 212 -4.70 13.86 -20.61
N ARG A 213 -4.06 12.76 -20.20
CA ARG A 213 -4.80 11.58 -19.69
C ARG A 213 -5.26 11.77 -18.25
N GLU A 214 -4.54 12.57 -17.46
CA GLU A 214 -4.73 12.70 -16.01
C GLU A 214 -5.13 14.13 -15.61
N ILE A 215 -4.52 15.14 -16.23
CA ILE A 215 -4.71 16.55 -15.89
C ILE A 215 -5.50 17.27 -16.97
N ARG A 216 -6.59 17.89 -16.59
CA ARG A 216 -7.41 18.74 -17.46
C ARG A 216 -6.86 20.16 -17.52
N THR A 217 -6.58 20.72 -16.35
CA THR A 217 -5.98 22.07 -16.18
C THR A 217 -5.32 22.15 -14.81
N ALA A 218 -4.43 23.13 -14.64
CA ALA A 218 -3.83 23.46 -13.35
C ALA A 218 -3.80 24.97 -13.17
N GLU A 219 -4.21 25.46 -12.01
CA GLU A 219 -4.41 26.88 -11.70
C GLU A 219 -4.00 27.19 -10.26
N PHE A 220 -3.54 28.42 -10.03
CA PHE A 220 -3.39 28.92 -8.66
C PHE A 220 -4.74 29.34 -8.10
N LEU A 221 -5.14 28.72 -7.02
CA LEU A 221 -6.42 28.95 -6.33
C LEU A 221 -6.21 29.61 -4.97
N THR A 222 -7.09 30.54 -4.64
CA THR A 222 -7.23 31.09 -3.30
C THR A 222 -7.82 30.03 -2.34
N LEU A 223 -7.72 30.27 -1.03
CA LEU A 223 -8.29 29.33 -0.05
C LEU A 223 -9.81 29.18 -0.18
N ASP A 224 -10.52 30.24 -0.55
CA ASP A 224 -11.98 30.17 -0.76
C ASP A 224 -12.31 29.36 -2.02
N GLU A 225 -11.59 29.54 -3.11
CA GLU A 225 -11.73 28.71 -4.32
C GLU A 225 -11.37 27.25 -4.10
N ILE A 226 -10.41 26.97 -3.21
CA ILE A 226 -10.05 25.60 -2.80
C ILE A 226 -11.21 24.96 -2.04
N ASP A 227 -11.86 25.67 -1.13
CA ASP A 227 -13.04 25.15 -0.40
C ASP A 227 -14.22 24.83 -1.35
N GLU A 228 -14.35 25.57 -2.45
CA GLU A 228 -15.40 25.34 -3.44
C GLU A 228 -15.09 24.20 -4.43
N ARG A 229 -13.83 24.00 -4.77
CA ARG A 229 -13.42 23.12 -5.88
C ARG A 229 -12.77 21.80 -5.44
N ALA A 230 -12.12 21.77 -4.28
CA ALA A 230 -11.50 20.58 -3.75
C ALA A 230 -12.46 19.77 -2.87
N ALA A 231 -12.20 18.48 -2.71
CA ALA A 231 -12.90 17.70 -1.70
C ALA A 231 -12.58 18.22 -0.30
N ASP A 232 -13.54 18.16 0.62
CA ASP A 232 -13.41 18.69 2.00
C ASP A 232 -12.12 18.27 2.71
N PHE A 233 -11.74 17.01 2.57
CA PHE A 233 -10.53 16.49 3.20
C PHE A 233 -9.25 17.01 2.53
N SER A 234 -9.25 17.23 1.21
CA SER A 234 -8.15 17.86 0.47
C SER A 234 -8.00 19.33 0.87
N ALA A 235 -9.10 20.08 0.94
CA ALA A 235 -9.08 21.48 1.38
C ALA A 235 -8.51 21.62 2.81
N ARG A 236 -8.94 20.77 3.75
CA ARG A 236 -8.38 20.74 5.11
C ARG A 236 -6.91 20.39 5.13
N ARG A 237 -6.47 19.40 4.35
CA ARG A 237 -5.07 18.99 4.21
C ARG A 237 -4.22 20.16 3.73
N ILE A 238 -4.66 20.86 2.69
CA ILE A 238 -3.95 22.03 2.14
C ILE A 238 -3.81 23.13 3.20
N ARG A 239 -4.88 23.44 3.93
CA ARG A 239 -4.85 24.42 5.04
C ARG A 239 -3.89 24.01 6.14
N ALA A 240 -3.90 22.75 6.54
CA ALA A 240 -2.98 22.23 7.55
C ALA A 240 -1.50 22.30 7.08
N ALA A 241 -1.24 21.97 5.83
CA ALA A 241 0.10 22.07 5.24
C ALA A 241 0.59 23.52 5.17
N LEU A 242 -0.27 24.47 4.75
CA LEU A 242 0.05 25.90 4.73
C LEU A 242 0.35 26.45 6.12
N ALA A 243 -0.49 26.09 7.11
CA ALA A 243 -0.31 26.53 8.50
C ALA A 243 0.99 26.00 9.12
N ASN A 244 1.53 24.92 8.59
CA ASN A 244 2.74 24.29 9.11
C ASN A 244 4.02 24.61 8.32
N LEU A 245 3.96 25.52 7.37
CA LEU A 245 5.16 25.96 6.62
C LEU A 245 6.21 26.53 7.58
N GLY A 246 7.42 25.97 7.55
CA GLY A 246 8.51 26.35 8.45
C GLY A 246 8.43 25.77 9.87
N GLY A 247 7.37 25.05 10.21
CA GLY A 247 7.14 24.47 11.54
C GLY A 247 7.70 23.04 11.74
N GLY A 248 8.15 22.38 10.69
CA GLY A 248 8.51 20.96 10.69
C GLY A 248 7.29 20.05 10.42
N PRO A 249 7.49 18.74 10.25
CA PRO A 249 6.42 17.84 9.83
C PRO A 249 5.28 17.78 10.85
N ALA A 250 4.04 17.98 10.39
CA ALA A 250 2.83 17.78 11.18
C ALA A 250 2.16 16.45 10.79
N TYR A 251 1.25 15.98 11.66
CA TYR A 251 0.42 14.81 11.40
C TYR A 251 -1.06 15.17 11.52
N THR A 252 -1.86 14.70 10.59
CA THR A 252 -3.31 14.85 10.59
C THR A 252 -3.98 13.52 10.20
N GLU A 253 -5.29 13.45 10.47
CA GLU A 253 -6.16 12.37 9.98
C GLU A 253 -7.33 13.02 9.20
N SER A 254 -7.39 12.78 7.89
CA SER A 254 -8.34 13.46 7.00
C SER A 254 -8.28 15.00 7.11
N GLY A 255 -7.07 15.54 7.30
CA GLY A 255 -6.79 16.97 7.44
C GLY A 255 -7.17 17.58 8.81
N ARG A 256 -7.39 16.78 9.85
CA ARG A 256 -7.78 17.22 11.21
C ARG A 256 -6.73 16.87 12.24
#